data_5ce1a416a9bffc8494d60859eec56be6
#
_entry.id   5ce1a416a9bffc8494d60859eec56be6
#
_cell.length_a   1.000
_cell.length_b   1.000
_cell.length_c   1.000
_cell.angle_alpha   90.00
_cell.angle_beta   90.00
_cell.angle_gamma   90.00
#
_symmetry.space_group_name_H-M   'P 1'
#
loop_
_entity.id
_entity.type
_entity.pdbx_description
1 polymer ?
#
loop_
_entity_poly.entity_id
_entity_poly.type
_entity_poly.pdbx_seq_one_letter_code
_entity_poly.pdbx_strand_id
1 'polypeptide(L)'
;MNKEIGVGRAHSKIILIGEHAVVYGYPAIALPLHHIEVICQIIPADSPWILFEDDTLSMAVFASLEHLGIREARIRCRIQSMVPEKRGMGSSAAVSIAAIRAVFDYYQEELDDETLEILVNRAETIAHMNPSGLDAKTCLSDQAIKFIRNVGFYPMELDLQATLVIADTGIHGNTREAIQKVEAKGQEVLSHFHEIGQLTQQVEEALKMNDLTNLGQALTACHEHLRAVGVSCEKADHLVAVALENGALGAKMSGGGLGGCVIALVKDSREAATIAHALEKEGAHHTWIENL
;
A
#
# COMPACT_ATOMS: atom_id res chain seq x y z
N MET A 1 -4.07 -34.37 8.79
CA MET A 1 -4.44 -34.55 7.34
C MET A 1 -4.51 -33.15 6.75
N ASN A 2 -3.98 -32.95 5.54
CA ASN A 2 -4.09 -31.63 4.90
C ASN A 2 -5.55 -31.35 4.54
N LYS A 3 -5.93 -30.06 4.49
CA LYS A 3 -7.23 -29.65 3.94
C LYS A 3 -7.30 -29.95 2.43
N GLU A 4 -8.51 -30.05 1.88
CA GLU A 4 -8.68 -30.10 0.43
C GLU A 4 -8.29 -28.77 -0.22
N ILE A 5 -8.54 -27.64 0.46
CA ILE A 5 -8.18 -26.31 0.04
C ILE A 5 -7.75 -25.50 1.27
N GLY A 6 -6.56 -24.94 1.25
CA GLY A 6 -6.14 -23.94 2.22
C GLY A 6 -6.43 -22.53 1.69
N VAL A 7 -6.94 -21.62 2.54
CA VAL A 7 -7.33 -20.27 2.13
C VAL A 7 -6.67 -19.25 3.04
N GLY A 8 -6.02 -18.26 2.43
CA GLY A 8 -5.49 -17.09 3.11
C GLY A 8 -5.99 -15.81 2.46
N ARG A 9 -6.18 -14.78 3.28
CA ARG A 9 -6.63 -13.44 2.84
C ARG A 9 -5.75 -12.37 3.42
N ALA A 10 -5.59 -11.29 2.67
CA ALA A 10 -4.94 -10.07 3.14
C ALA A 10 -5.58 -8.87 2.46
N HIS A 11 -5.75 -7.79 3.20
CA HIS A 11 -6.15 -6.52 2.64
C HIS A 11 -4.95 -5.74 2.07
N SER A 12 -5.24 -4.79 1.25
CA SER A 12 -4.32 -3.81 0.66
C SER A 12 -4.04 -2.65 1.64
N LYS A 13 -3.26 -1.69 1.22
CA LYS A 13 -2.97 -0.45 1.95
C LYS A 13 -2.79 0.73 1.01
N ILE A 14 -2.86 1.93 1.56
CA ILE A 14 -2.52 3.16 0.84
C ILE A 14 -1.69 4.07 1.76
N ILE A 15 -0.76 4.83 1.22
CA ILE A 15 -0.05 5.87 1.98
C ILE A 15 -0.88 7.15 1.91
N LEU A 16 -1.33 7.61 3.07
CA LEU A 16 -2.06 8.85 3.19
C LEU A 16 -1.12 10.05 2.99
N ILE A 17 0.05 10.03 3.67
CA ILE A 17 1.05 11.10 3.58
C ILE A 17 2.43 10.59 4.05
N GLY A 18 3.50 11.25 3.60
CA GLY A 18 4.88 10.99 4.06
C GLY A 18 5.71 10.14 3.10
N GLU A 19 5.20 9.85 1.88
CA GLU A 19 5.97 9.16 0.84
C GLU A 19 7.31 9.83 0.62
N HIS A 20 8.33 9.06 0.28
CA HIS A 20 9.72 9.49 0.07
C HIS A 20 10.38 10.17 1.28
N ALA A 21 9.71 11.10 1.97
CA ALA A 21 10.25 11.76 3.16
C ALA A 21 10.54 10.77 4.30
N VAL A 22 9.79 9.67 4.38
CA VAL A 22 9.97 8.59 5.37
C VAL A 22 11.36 7.95 5.30
N VAL A 23 11.99 7.91 4.14
CA VAL A 23 13.36 7.38 3.97
C VAL A 23 14.39 8.25 4.67
N TYR A 24 14.08 9.54 4.84
CA TYR A 24 14.91 10.55 5.51
C TYR A 24 14.57 10.73 6.99
N GLY A 25 13.76 9.83 7.56
CA GLY A 25 13.42 9.84 8.99
C GLY A 25 12.20 10.67 9.38
N TYR A 26 11.49 11.24 8.41
CA TYR A 26 10.22 11.89 8.66
C TYR A 26 9.09 10.87 8.83
N PRO A 27 8.00 11.21 9.53
CA PRO A 27 6.88 10.29 9.69
C PRO A 27 6.13 10.07 8.38
N ALA A 28 5.50 8.91 8.25
CA ALA A 28 4.50 8.60 7.24
C ALA A 28 3.26 8.02 7.91
N ILE A 29 2.09 8.23 7.30
CA ILE A 29 0.82 7.64 7.74
C ILE A 29 0.29 6.80 6.59
N ALA A 30 -0.03 5.53 6.89
CA ALA A 30 -0.60 4.59 5.94
C ALA A 30 -1.90 3.99 6.49
N LEU A 31 -2.83 3.68 5.59
CA LEU A 31 -4.16 3.19 5.90
C LEU A 31 -4.33 1.78 5.35
N PRO A 32 -4.89 0.83 6.13
CA PRO A 32 -5.37 -0.44 5.60
C PRO A 32 -6.60 -0.19 4.71
N LEU A 33 -6.74 -0.98 3.65
CA LEU A 33 -7.88 -0.93 2.72
C LEU A 33 -8.64 -2.26 2.82
N HIS A 34 -9.52 -2.37 3.81
CA HIS A 34 -10.16 -3.64 4.19
C HIS A 34 -11.02 -4.28 3.10
N HIS A 35 -11.58 -3.48 2.18
CA HIS A 35 -12.44 -3.97 1.10
C HIS A 35 -11.68 -4.30 -0.19
N ILE A 36 -10.37 -4.05 -0.23
CA ILE A 36 -9.52 -4.32 -1.40
C ILE A 36 -8.56 -5.44 -1.01
N GLU A 37 -8.96 -6.68 -1.31
CA GLU A 37 -8.31 -7.90 -0.82
C GLU A 37 -7.55 -8.68 -1.88
N VAL A 38 -6.58 -9.44 -1.39
CA VAL A 38 -5.97 -10.60 -2.08
C VAL A 38 -6.43 -11.87 -1.37
N ILE A 39 -6.85 -12.85 -2.15
CA ILE A 39 -7.18 -14.20 -1.69
C ILE A 39 -6.21 -15.18 -2.34
N CYS A 40 -5.52 -15.97 -1.53
CA CYS A 40 -4.71 -17.10 -1.97
C CYS A 40 -5.40 -18.40 -1.61
N GLN A 41 -5.41 -19.34 -2.55
CA GLN A 41 -5.85 -20.72 -2.33
C GLN A 41 -4.70 -21.67 -2.61
N ILE A 42 -4.41 -22.54 -1.65
CA ILE A 42 -3.50 -23.68 -1.81
C ILE A 42 -4.35 -24.92 -2.06
N ILE A 43 -4.10 -25.59 -3.17
CA ILE A 43 -4.75 -26.83 -3.57
C ILE A 43 -3.74 -27.94 -3.84
N PRO A 44 -4.09 -29.21 -3.67
CA PRO A 44 -3.20 -30.33 -4.03
C PRO A 44 -2.85 -30.30 -5.52
N ALA A 45 -1.67 -30.78 -5.87
CA ALA A 45 -1.19 -30.92 -7.24
C ALA A 45 -0.45 -32.23 -7.44
N ASP A 46 -0.40 -32.69 -8.69
CA ASP A 46 0.35 -33.91 -9.05
C ASP A 46 1.87 -33.66 -9.13
N SER A 47 2.26 -32.42 -9.43
CA SER A 47 3.66 -32.00 -9.54
C SER A 47 4.15 -31.32 -8.25
N PRO A 48 5.46 -31.45 -7.93
CA PRO A 48 6.04 -30.70 -6.83
C PRO A 48 5.96 -29.19 -7.05
N TRP A 49 5.90 -28.44 -5.96
CA TRP A 49 6.06 -26.98 -5.98
C TRP A 49 7.48 -26.62 -6.46
N ILE A 50 7.58 -25.62 -7.33
CA ILE A 50 8.86 -25.12 -7.86
C ILE A 50 9.01 -23.67 -7.40
N LEU A 51 10.16 -23.37 -6.79
CA LEU A 51 10.52 -22.01 -6.39
C LEU A 51 10.92 -21.17 -7.61
N PHE A 52 10.35 -19.97 -7.70
CA PHE A 52 10.77 -18.91 -8.62
C PHE A 52 11.35 -17.77 -7.76
N GLU A 53 12.66 -17.58 -7.84
CA GLU A 53 13.41 -16.69 -6.91
C GLU A 53 13.05 -15.21 -7.04
N ASP A 54 12.55 -14.77 -8.20
CA ASP A 54 12.17 -13.37 -8.46
C ASP A 54 10.68 -13.09 -8.19
N ASP A 55 9.94 -14.06 -7.64
CA ASP A 55 8.50 -13.97 -7.41
C ASP A 55 8.18 -13.97 -5.92
N THR A 56 7.58 -12.88 -5.43
CA THR A 56 7.21 -12.69 -4.03
C THR A 56 6.25 -13.77 -3.51
N LEU A 57 5.27 -14.17 -4.34
CA LEU A 57 4.36 -15.27 -4.00
C LEU A 57 5.14 -16.57 -3.77
N SER A 58 6.02 -16.90 -4.70
CA SER A 58 6.84 -18.10 -4.64
C SER A 58 7.73 -18.12 -3.41
N MET A 59 8.29 -16.97 -3.05
CA MET A 59 9.13 -16.82 -1.86
C MET A 59 8.33 -16.94 -0.56
N ALA A 60 7.12 -16.38 -0.51
CA ALA A 60 6.24 -16.50 0.64
C ALA A 60 5.83 -17.97 0.90
N VAL A 61 5.49 -18.69 -0.17
CA VAL A 61 5.21 -20.14 -0.08
C VAL A 61 6.44 -20.92 0.36
N PHE A 62 7.61 -20.65 -0.24
CA PHE A 62 8.86 -21.32 0.11
C PHE A 62 9.23 -21.10 1.58
N ALA A 63 9.19 -19.85 2.06
CA ALA A 63 9.49 -19.52 3.44
C ALA A 63 8.54 -20.25 4.42
N SER A 64 7.27 -20.37 4.07
CA SER A 64 6.28 -21.08 4.87
C SER A 64 6.57 -22.59 4.91
N LEU A 65 6.84 -23.21 3.76
CA LEU A 65 7.16 -24.64 3.67
C LEU A 65 8.45 -25.00 4.43
N GLU A 66 9.47 -24.14 4.31
CA GLU A 66 10.73 -24.31 5.05
C GLU A 66 10.51 -24.19 6.56
N HIS A 67 9.74 -23.21 7.02
CA HIS A 67 9.38 -23.05 8.43
C HIS A 67 8.66 -24.28 8.98
N LEU A 68 7.73 -24.86 8.20
CA LEU A 68 7.00 -26.06 8.56
C LEU A 68 7.81 -27.37 8.37
N GLY A 69 9.06 -27.29 7.89
CA GLY A 69 9.92 -28.45 7.65
C GLY A 69 9.48 -29.34 6.48
N ILE A 70 8.66 -28.81 5.56
CA ILE A 70 8.11 -29.55 4.41
C ILE A 70 9.08 -29.44 3.24
N ARG A 71 9.74 -30.54 2.90
CA ARG A 71 10.76 -30.59 1.85
C ARG A 71 10.20 -30.77 0.44
N GLU A 72 9.11 -31.52 0.32
CA GLU A 72 8.43 -31.79 -0.95
C GLU A 72 6.94 -31.48 -0.81
N ALA A 73 6.52 -30.38 -1.35
CA ALA A 73 5.12 -29.98 -1.37
C ALA A 73 4.53 -30.22 -2.77
N ARG A 74 3.45 -30.98 -2.84
CA ARG A 74 2.66 -31.18 -4.08
C ARG A 74 1.43 -30.28 -4.01
N ILE A 75 1.65 -29.01 -4.26
CA ILE A 75 0.63 -27.96 -4.14
C ILE A 75 0.67 -27.03 -5.35
N ARG A 76 -0.43 -26.32 -5.54
CA ARG A 76 -0.58 -25.22 -6.49
C ARG A 76 -1.23 -24.04 -5.80
N CYS A 77 -0.76 -22.84 -6.09
CA CYS A 77 -1.36 -21.58 -5.63
C CYS A 77 -2.31 -21.03 -6.69
N ARG A 78 -3.44 -20.50 -6.24
CA ARG A 78 -4.37 -19.70 -7.04
C ARG A 78 -4.54 -18.37 -6.34
N ILE A 79 -4.28 -17.28 -7.04
CA ILE A 79 -4.45 -15.91 -6.55
C ILE A 79 -5.67 -15.29 -7.20
N GLN A 80 -6.53 -14.69 -6.36
CA GLN A 80 -7.57 -13.75 -6.77
C GLN A 80 -7.22 -12.42 -6.11
N SER A 81 -6.97 -11.40 -6.88
CA SER A 81 -6.55 -10.10 -6.37
C SER A 81 -7.45 -8.99 -6.89
N MET A 82 -7.97 -8.19 -5.96
CA MET A 82 -8.57 -6.89 -6.26
C MET A 82 -7.52 -5.77 -6.26
N VAL A 83 -6.30 -6.08 -5.78
CA VAL A 83 -5.20 -5.14 -5.66
C VAL A 83 -4.40 -5.12 -6.97
N PRO A 84 -4.32 -3.98 -7.67
CA PRO A 84 -3.55 -3.89 -8.90
C PRO A 84 -2.05 -3.96 -8.61
N GLU A 85 -1.32 -4.66 -9.46
CA GLU A 85 0.12 -4.77 -9.33
C GLU A 85 0.84 -3.44 -9.62
N LYS A 86 1.88 -3.15 -8.84
CA LYS A 86 2.76 -1.97 -9.04
C LYS A 86 2.02 -0.63 -9.04
N ARG A 87 0.98 -0.50 -8.20
CA ARG A 87 0.20 0.75 -8.02
C ARG A 87 0.42 1.45 -6.68
N GLY A 88 1.38 0.98 -5.88
CA GLY A 88 1.65 1.56 -4.56
C GLY A 88 0.64 1.16 -3.47
N MET A 89 -0.23 0.19 -3.77
CA MET A 89 -1.27 -0.30 -2.86
C MET A 89 -0.83 -1.51 -2.01
N GLY A 90 0.45 -1.82 -1.92
CA GLY A 90 0.96 -2.94 -1.11
C GLY A 90 0.65 -4.32 -1.68
N SER A 91 0.50 -4.45 -3.01
CA SER A 91 0.13 -5.72 -3.66
C SER A 91 1.09 -6.86 -3.32
N SER A 92 2.40 -6.61 -3.29
CA SER A 92 3.43 -7.60 -2.95
C SER A 92 3.22 -8.13 -1.53
N ALA A 93 3.13 -7.23 -0.54
CA ALA A 93 2.92 -7.58 0.85
C ALA A 93 1.59 -8.33 1.06
N ALA A 94 0.50 -7.87 0.45
CA ALA A 94 -0.80 -8.53 0.55
C ALA A 94 -0.78 -9.94 -0.04
N VAL A 95 -0.11 -10.14 -1.19
CA VAL A 95 0.09 -11.47 -1.80
C VAL A 95 0.90 -12.38 -0.89
N SER A 96 2.00 -11.89 -0.31
CA SER A 96 2.82 -12.65 0.64
C SER A 96 2.02 -13.09 1.86
N ILE A 97 1.28 -12.17 2.49
CA ILE A 97 0.47 -12.44 3.68
C ILE A 97 -0.62 -13.49 3.34
N ALA A 98 -1.35 -13.29 2.24
CA ALA A 98 -2.38 -14.22 1.82
C ALA A 98 -1.82 -15.62 1.53
N ALA A 99 -0.65 -15.70 0.88
CA ALA A 99 0.00 -16.96 0.58
C ALA A 99 0.47 -17.70 1.83
N ILE A 100 1.12 -17.02 2.77
CA ILE A 100 1.57 -17.61 4.05
C ILE A 100 0.37 -18.15 4.82
N ARG A 101 -0.69 -17.34 5.01
CA ARG A 101 -1.91 -17.76 5.66
C ARG A 101 -2.55 -19.00 5.00
N ALA A 102 -2.56 -19.04 3.65
CA ALA A 102 -3.11 -20.16 2.89
C ALA A 102 -2.30 -21.44 3.06
N VAL A 103 -0.96 -21.35 3.12
CA VAL A 103 -0.09 -22.53 3.36
C VAL A 103 -0.33 -23.10 4.76
N PHE A 104 -0.32 -22.27 5.80
CA PHE A 104 -0.57 -22.72 7.16
C PHE A 104 -1.99 -23.31 7.32
N ASP A 105 -3.00 -22.68 6.71
CA ASP A 105 -4.37 -23.21 6.70
C ASP A 105 -4.46 -24.57 5.99
N TYR A 106 -3.75 -24.76 4.88
CA TYR A 106 -3.72 -26.02 4.14
C TYR A 106 -3.13 -27.17 4.96
N TYR A 107 -2.02 -26.91 5.66
CA TYR A 107 -1.35 -27.90 6.50
C TYR A 107 -1.97 -28.02 7.89
N GLN A 108 -2.96 -27.18 8.24
CA GLN A 108 -3.63 -27.13 9.55
C GLN A 108 -2.66 -26.86 10.70
N GLU A 109 -1.71 -25.97 10.44
CA GLU A 109 -0.73 -25.50 11.42
C GLU A 109 -1.12 -24.12 11.97
N GLU A 110 -0.80 -23.87 13.23
CA GLU A 110 -1.04 -22.58 13.87
C GLU A 110 -0.06 -21.54 13.32
N LEU A 111 -0.54 -20.33 13.06
CA LEU A 111 0.22 -19.19 12.59
C LEU A 111 -0.01 -18.03 13.54
N ASP A 112 0.97 -17.74 14.39
CA ASP A 112 0.96 -16.54 15.22
C ASP A 112 1.44 -15.29 14.42
N ASP A 113 1.12 -14.11 14.97
CA ASP A 113 1.42 -12.83 14.32
C ASP A 113 2.93 -12.58 14.17
N GLU A 114 3.75 -13.04 15.12
CA GLU A 114 5.20 -12.89 15.07
C GLU A 114 5.79 -13.73 13.93
N THR A 115 5.40 -14.98 13.83
CA THR A 115 5.81 -15.88 12.75
C THR A 115 5.36 -15.33 11.39
N LEU A 116 4.12 -14.86 11.30
CA LEU A 116 3.60 -14.26 10.06
C LEU A 116 4.44 -13.05 9.65
N GLU A 117 4.73 -12.12 10.57
CA GLU A 117 5.53 -10.93 10.29
C GLU A 117 6.96 -11.28 9.83
N ILE A 118 7.60 -12.27 10.46
CA ILE A 118 8.94 -12.76 10.08
C ILE A 118 8.93 -13.32 8.66
N LEU A 119 7.96 -14.17 8.32
CA LEU A 119 7.86 -14.80 7.00
C LEU A 119 7.56 -13.77 5.90
N VAL A 120 6.68 -12.80 6.17
CA VAL A 120 6.38 -11.70 5.24
C VAL A 120 7.61 -10.86 4.98
N ASN A 121 8.32 -10.43 6.03
CA ASN A 121 9.53 -9.63 5.89
C ASN A 121 10.62 -10.37 5.09
N ARG A 122 10.73 -11.68 5.25
CA ARG A 122 11.65 -12.52 4.48
C ARG A 122 11.26 -12.53 3.00
N ALA A 123 9.99 -12.71 2.66
CA ALA A 123 9.51 -12.70 1.27
C ALA A 123 9.71 -11.33 0.61
N GLU A 124 9.39 -10.25 1.31
CA GLU A 124 9.55 -8.87 0.82
C GLU A 124 11.02 -8.48 0.61
N THR A 125 11.95 -8.96 1.46
CA THR A 125 13.39 -8.65 1.31
C THR A 125 13.96 -9.19 0.00
N ILE A 126 13.42 -10.27 -0.53
CA ILE A 126 13.84 -10.86 -1.78
C ILE A 126 13.25 -10.10 -2.97
N ALA A 127 11.99 -9.69 -2.88
CA ALA A 127 11.33 -8.90 -3.92
C ALA A 127 11.84 -7.46 -3.98
N HIS A 128 12.21 -6.90 -2.84
CA HIS A 128 12.63 -5.51 -2.67
C HIS A 128 13.94 -5.45 -1.89
N MET A 129 15.03 -5.02 -2.52
CA MET A 129 16.38 -4.99 -1.94
C MET A 129 16.47 -4.29 -0.56
N ASN A 130 15.49 -3.45 -0.18
CA ASN A 130 15.49 -2.73 1.10
C ASN A 130 14.05 -2.28 1.48
N PRO A 131 13.15 -3.21 1.85
CA PRO A 131 11.79 -2.84 2.20
C PRO A 131 11.79 -1.99 3.48
N SER A 132 10.98 -0.92 3.52
CA SER A 132 10.80 -0.10 4.74
C SER A 132 10.05 -0.85 5.85
N GLY A 133 9.36 -1.92 5.50
CA GLY A 133 8.44 -2.65 6.37
C GLY A 133 7.05 -1.99 6.50
N LEU A 134 6.89 -0.75 6.02
CA LEU A 134 5.62 -0.02 6.13
C LEU A 134 4.48 -0.76 5.42
N ASP A 135 4.72 -1.24 4.20
CA ASP A 135 3.71 -1.92 3.40
C ASP A 135 3.24 -3.21 4.09
N ALA A 136 4.18 -4.05 4.51
CA ALA A 136 3.88 -5.29 5.22
C ALA A 136 3.13 -5.01 6.53
N LYS A 137 3.65 -4.09 7.36
CA LYS A 137 3.04 -3.77 8.66
C LYS A 137 1.64 -3.20 8.51
N THR A 138 1.40 -2.35 7.49
CA THR A 138 0.05 -1.79 7.25
C THR A 138 -0.91 -2.86 6.74
N CYS A 139 -0.48 -3.76 5.83
CA CYS A 139 -1.30 -4.89 5.37
C CYS A 139 -1.58 -5.95 6.46
N LEU A 140 -0.83 -5.94 7.55
CA LEU A 140 -1.06 -6.79 8.74
C LEU A 140 -1.91 -6.11 9.81
N SER A 141 -2.11 -4.79 9.73
CA SER A 141 -2.80 -4.00 10.75
C SER A 141 -4.26 -3.75 10.38
N ASP A 142 -5.15 -3.87 11.37
CA ASP A 142 -6.55 -3.46 11.23
C ASP A 142 -6.74 -1.94 11.42
N GLN A 143 -5.69 -1.22 11.82
CA GLN A 143 -5.71 0.22 12.09
C GLN A 143 -4.73 0.96 11.18
N ALA A 144 -4.97 2.25 11.00
CA ALA A 144 -3.97 3.14 10.40
C ALA A 144 -2.64 3.06 11.16
N ILE A 145 -1.55 3.23 10.45
CA ILE A 145 -0.19 3.16 11.02
C ILE A 145 0.54 4.47 10.78
N LYS A 146 1.03 5.09 11.85
CA LYS A 146 2.12 6.06 11.77
C LYS A 146 3.45 5.34 11.85
N PHE A 147 4.31 5.57 10.89
CA PHE A 147 5.63 4.98 10.81
C PHE A 147 6.71 6.04 10.84
N ILE A 148 7.77 5.83 11.61
CA ILE A 148 8.99 6.63 11.63
C ILE A 148 10.15 5.67 11.49
N ARG A 149 10.95 5.85 10.43
CA ARG A 149 12.09 4.97 10.13
C ARG A 149 13.07 4.92 11.30
N ASN A 150 13.52 3.73 11.67
CA ASN A 150 14.42 3.43 12.80
C ASN A 150 13.86 3.78 14.20
N VAL A 151 12.58 4.17 14.29
CA VAL A 151 11.90 4.46 15.56
C VAL A 151 10.80 3.44 15.83
N GLY A 152 9.87 3.25 14.87
CA GLY A 152 8.84 2.23 15.01
C GLY A 152 7.53 2.52 14.30
N PHE A 153 6.56 1.67 14.59
CA PHE A 153 5.19 1.71 14.08
C PHE A 153 4.24 2.03 15.24
N TYR A 154 3.33 2.94 15.00
CA TYR A 154 2.36 3.41 15.99
C TYR A 154 0.96 3.27 15.41
N PRO A 155 0.14 2.32 15.92
CA PRO A 155 -1.26 2.23 15.51
C PRO A 155 -2.02 3.52 15.82
N MET A 156 -2.92 3.91 14.93
CA MET A 156 -3.75 5.09 15.04
C MET A 156 -5.21 4.70 14.85
N GLU A 157 -6.04 4.99 15.84
CA GLU A 157 -7.49 4.89 15.66
C GLU A 157 -7.97 6.07 14.82
N LEU A 158 -8.73 5.78 13.78
CA LEU A 158 -9.38 6.79 12.96
C LEU A 158 -10.89 6.64 13.14
N ASP A 159 -11.53 7.75 13.47
CA ASP A 159 -13.00 7.89 13.49
C ASP A 159 -13.35 9.14 12.70
N LEU A 160 -13.11 9.06 11.41
CA LEU A 160 -13.36 10.16 10.47
C LEU A 160 -14.69 9.88 9.75
N GLN A 161 -15.56 10.88 9.76
CA GLN A 161 -16.72 10.85 8.86
C GLN A 161 -16.32 11.44 7.50
N ALA A 162 -15.46 10.70 6.80
CA ALA A 162 -14.92 11.09 5.51
C ALA A 162 -14.77 9.86 4.60
N THR A 163 -14.62 10.10 3.33
CA THR A 163 -14.42 9.05 2.34
C THR A 163 -13.18 9.37 1.50
N LEU A 164 -12.43 8.35 1.17
CA LEU A 164 -11.27 8.43 0.29
C LEU A 164 -11.63 7.80 -1.05
N VAL A 165 -11.46 8.55 -2.14
CA VAL A 165 -11.49 8.01 -3.50
C VAL A 165 -10.06 7.68 -3.89
N ILE A 166 -9.82 6.45 -4.30
CA ILE A 166 -8.53 5.99 -4.80
C ILE A 166 -8.68 5.78 -6.30
N ALA A 167 -7.79 6.35 -7.11
CA ALA A 167 -7.84 6.24 -8.56
C ALA A 167 -6.53 5.68 -9.12
N ASP A 168 -6.62 4.58 -9.87
CA ASP A 168 -5.48 4.01 -10.61
C ASP A 168 -5.18 4.85 -11.85
N THR A 169 -3.97 5.37 -11.97
CA THR A 169 -3.52 6.11 -13.15
C THR A 169 -3.43 5.26 -14.43
N GLY A 170 -3.48 3.94 -14.32
CA GLY A 170 -3.19 3.01 -15.41
C GLY A 170 -1.70 2.84 -15.70
N ILE A 171 -0.83 3.62 -15.04
CA ILE A 171 0.63 3.60 -15.22
C ILE A 171 1.27 2.86 -14.08
N HIS A 172 2.15 1.89 -14.37
CA HIS A 172 2.92 1.20 -13.33
C HIS A 172 3.82 2.18 -12.58
N GLY A 173 3.70 2.21 -11.27
CA GLY A 173 4.63 2.95 -10.42
C GLY A 173 6.06 2.39 -10.55
N ASN A 174 7.05 3.27 -10.51
CA ASN A 174 8.45 2.89 -10.59
C ASN A 174 9.24 3.51 -9.43
N THR A 175 9.12 2.88 -8.26
CA THR A 175 9.78 3.34 -7.03
C THR A 175 11.30 3.43 -7.19
N ARG A 176 11.92 2.51 -7.90
CA ARG A 176 13.39 2.52 -8.14
C ARG A 176 13.80 3.76 -8.93
N GLU A 177 13.14 4.05 -10.03
CA GLU A 177 13.42 5.25 -10.83
C GLU A 177 13.11 6.54 -10.06
N ALA A 178 12.02 6.56 -9.29
CA ALA A 178 11.68 7.70 -8.45
C ALA A 178 12.78 7.99 -7.41
N ILE A 179 13.30 6.96 -6.73
CA ILE A 179 14.43 7.10 -5.80
C ILE A 179 15.67 7.64 -6.53
N GLN A 180 16.00 7.12 -7.69
CA GLN A 180 17.15 7.60 -8.49
C GLN A 180 16.99 9.08 -8.87
N LYS A 181 15.79 9.53 -9.25
CA LYS A 181 15.50 10.94 -9.54
C LYS A 181 15.69 11.84 -8.32
N VAL A 182 15.23 11.38 -7.15
CA VAL A 182 15.42 12.07 -5.87
C VAL A 182 16.92 12.17 -5.53
N GLU A 183 17.67 11.08 -5.62
CA GLU A 183 19.10 11.05 -5.34
C GLU A 183 19.89 11.94 -6.29
N ALA A 184 19.52 12.01 -7.56
CA ALA A 184 20.16 12.86 -8.55
C ALA A 184 20.01 14.37 -8.26
N LYS A 185 18.94 14.79 -7.57
CA LYS A 185 18.73 16.18 -7.13
C LYS A 185 19.51 16.55 -5.87
N GLY A 186 20.03 15.56 -5.14
CA GLY A 186 20.88 15.76 -3.99
C GLY A 186 20.21 16.57 -2.87
N GLN A 187 20.86 17.66 -2.42
CA GLN A 187 20.37 18.46 -1.28
C GLN A 187 19.14 19.32 -1.59
N GLU A 188 18.84 19.56 -2.86
CA GLU A 188 17.71 20.42 -3.26
C GLU A 188 16.36 19.86 -2.79
N VAL A 189 16.25 18.55 -2.63
CA VAL A 189 15.01 17.87 -2.19
C VAL A 189 14.79 17.93 -0.68
N LEU A 190 15.81 18.20 0.12
CA LEU A 190 15.74 18.10 1.58
C LEU A 190 14.74 19.08 2.18
N SER A 191 14.63 20.30 1.63
CA SER A 191 13.64 21.28 2.06
C SER A 191 12.21 20.77 1.80
N HIS A 192 11.96 20.14 0.65
CA HIS A 192 10.65 19.57 0.33
C HIS A 192 10.31 18.41 1.29
N PHE A 193 11.27 17.57 1.65
CA PHE A 193 11.02 16.48 2.61
C PHE A 193 10.79 16.99 4.02
N HIS A 194 11.46 18.08 4.40
CA HIS A 194 11.17 18.76 5.66
C HIS A 194 9.71 19.26 5.70
N GLU A 195 9.26 19.94 4.64
CA GLU A 195 7.87 20.40 4.53
C GLU A 195 6.87 19.23 4.53
N ILE A 196 7.13 18.13 3.81
CA ILE A 196 6.29 16.92 3.86
C ILE A 196 6.23 16.37 5.29
N GLY A 197 7.35 16.39 6.02
CA GLY A 197 7.38 15.99 7.42
C GLY A 197 6.50 16.87 8.31
N GLN A 198 6.52 18.20 8.13
CA GLN A 198 5.64 19.13 8.85
C GLN A 198 4.17 18.93 8.47
N LEU A 199 3.88 18.76 7.18
CA LEU A 199 2.53 18.45 6.69
C LEU A 199 2.01 17.11 7.27
N THR A 200 2.88 16.13 7.45
CA THR A 200 2.49 14.86 8.09
C THR A 200 2.09 15.05 9.55
N GLN A 201 2.75 15.94 10.29
CA GLN A 201 2.34 16.30 11.65
C GLN A 201 0.99 17.06 11.67
N GLN A 202 0.78 17.98 10.72
CA GLN A 202 -0.50 18.67 10.56
C GLN A 202 -1.64 17.69 10.24
N VAL A 203 -1.39 16.72 9.38
CA VAL A 203 -2.33 15.63 9.08
C VAL A 203 -2.66 14.83 10.35
N GLU A 204 -1.66 14.46 11.14
CA GLU A 204 -1.89 13.75 12.41
C GLU A 204 -2.78 14.54 13.38
N GLU A 205 -2.57 15.85 13.48
CA GLU A 205 -3.41 16.74 14.30
C GLU A 205 -4.83 16.89 13.73
N ALA A 206 -4.94 17.06 12.41
CA ALA A 206 -6.22 17.16 11.72
C ALA A 206 -7.06 15.88 11.86
N LEU A 207 -6.43 14.70 11.80
CA LEU A 207 -7.06 13.41 12.05
C LEU A 207 -7.63 13.34 13.47
N LYS A 208 -6.87 13.75 14.50
CA LYS A 208 -7.31 13.76 15.91
C LYS A 208 -8.46 14.73 16.17
N MET A 209 -8.52 15.83 15.41
CA MET A 209 -9.54 16.88 15.56
C MET A 209 -10.73 16.69 14.61
N ASN A 210 -10.72 15.68 13.75
CA ASN A 210 -11.71 15.48 12.69
C ASN A 210 -11.83 16.73 11.77
N ASP A 211 -10.69 17.38 11.50
CA ASP A 211 -10.62 18.59 10.66
C ASP A 211 -10.32 18.22 9.20
N LEU A 212 -11.37 17.90 8.46
CA LEU A 212 -11.27 17.47 7.07
C LEU A 212 -10.72 18.57 6.14
N THR A 213 -10.93 19.83 6.48
CA THR A 213 -10.45 20.96 5.67
C THR A 213 -8.93 21.05 5.72
N ASN A 214 -8.36 21.09 6.92
CA ASN A 214 -6.92 21.13 7.10
C ASN A 214 -6.26 19.83 6.62
N LEU A 215 -6.90 18.67 6.84
CA LEU A 215 -6.45 17.40 6.29
C LEU A 215 -6.31 17.47 4.76
N GLY A 216 -7.36 17.91 4.06
CA GLY A 216 -7.35 18.01 2.60
C GLY A 216 -6.31 18.99 2.07
N GLN A 217 -6.20 20.18 2.69
CA GLN A 217 -5.19 21.17 2.32
C GLN A 217 -3.76 20.63 2.47
N ALA A 218 -3.47 19.91 3.56
CA ALA A 218 -2.16 19.32 3.79
C ALA A 218 -1.84 18.21 2.76
N LEU A 219 -2.83 17.39 2.36
CA LEU A 219 -2.65 16.39 1.31
C LEU A 219 -2.29 17.06 -0.03
N THR A 220 -3.00 18.10 -0.42
CA THR A 220 -2.74 18.84 -1.68
C THR A 220 -1.37 19.52 -1.64
N ALA A 221 -1.01 20.19 -0.54
CA ALA A 221 0.32 20.77 -0.38
C ALA A 221 1.43 19.72 -0.48
N CYS A 222 1.22 18.53 0.11
CA CYS A 222 2.15 17.42 -0.02
C CYS A 222 2.35 17.00 -1.49
N HIS A 223 1.27 16.98 -2.30
CA HIS A 223 1.38 16.67 -3.72
C HIS A 223 2.28 17.64 -4.47
N GLU A 224 2.18 18.95 -4.18
CA GLU A 224 3.04 19.94 -4.81
C GLU A 224 4.53 19.72 -4.48
N HIS A 225 4.86 19.34 -3.25
CA HIS A 225 6.22 18.97 -2.89
C HIS A 225 6.69 17.69 -3.59
N LEU A 226 5.82 16.67 -3.72
CA LEU A 226 6.14 15.43 -4.47
C LEU A 226 6.37 15.70 -5.97
N ARG A 227 5.60 16.63 -6.57
CA ARG A 227 5.84 17.12 -7.94
C ARG A 227 7.20 17.81 -8.05
N ALA A 228 7.52 18.71 -7.13
CA ALA A 228 8.78 19.46 -7.14
C ALA A 228 10.01 18.56 -7.02
N VAL A 229 9.94 17.50 -6.22
CA VAL A 229 11.03 16.51 -6.15
C VAL A 229 11.07 15.59 -7.37
N GLY A 230 10.04 15.58 -8.23
CA GLY A 230 10.02 14.87 -9.51
C GLY A 230 9.56 13.43 -9.43
N VAL A 231 8.79 13.07 -8.39
CA VAL A 231 8.27 11.71 -8.21
C VAL A 231 6.82 11.55 -8.67
N SER A 232 6.14 12.63 -9.07
CA SER A 232 4.84 12.56 -9.73
C SER A 232 4.98 12.31 -11.24
N CYS A 233 3.85 12.19 -11.93
CA CYS A 233 3.76 12.10 -13.38
C CYS A 233 2.56 12.88 -13.90
N GLU A 234 2.57 13.25 -15.18
CA GLU A 234 1.48 14.06 -15.82
C GLU A 234 0.09 13.47 -15.58
N LYS A 235 -0.06 12.15 -15.63
CA LYS A 235 -1.35 11.50 -15.41
C LYS A 235 -1.83 11.64 -13.97
N ALA A 236 -0.94 11.48 -13.00
CA ALA A 236 -1.26 11.68 -11.59
C ALA A 236 -1.61 13.15 -11.31
N ASP A 237 -0.83 14.09 -11.84
CA ASP A 237 -1.08 15.52 -11.69
C ASP A 237 -2.43 15.93 -12.31
N HIS A 238 -2.76 15.39 -13.49
CA HIS A 238 -4.05 15.61 -14.13
C HIS A 238 -5.21 15.09 -13.27
N LEU A 239 -5.13 13.84 -12.77
CA LEU A 239 -6.19 13.26 -11.94
C LEU A 239 -6.35 14.00 -10.60
N VAL A 240 -5.26 14.48 -10.00
CA VAL A 240 -5.33 15.36 -8.81
C VAL A 240 -6.09 16.64 -9.12
N ALA A 241 -5.77 17.32 -10.24
CA ALA A 241 -6.48 18.52 -10.66
C ALA A 241 -7.97 18.26 -10.88
N VAL A 242 -8.32 17.16 -11.58
CA VAL A 242 -9.72 16.74 -11.81
C VAL A 242 -10.45 16.51 -10.49
N ALA A 243 -9.83 15.83 -9.51
CA ALA A 243 -10.45 15.61 -8.22
C ALA A 243 -10.76 16.93 -7.49
N LEU A 244 -9.81 17.86 -7.47
CA LEU A 244 -9.97 19.17 -6.83
C LEU A 244 -11.04 20.03 -7.54
N GLU A 245 -11.05 20.07 -8.87
CA GLU A 245 -12.04 20.79 -9.67
C GLU A 245 -13.47 20.26 -9.48
N ASN A 246 -13.61 18.98 -9.12
CA ASN A 246 -14.90 18.33 -8.82
C ASN A 246 -15.25 18.33 -7.32
N GLY A 247 -14.52 19.07 -6.49
CA GLY A 247 -14.89 19.35 -5.11
C GLY A 247 -14.23 18.47 -4.05
N ALA A 248 -13.16 17.73 -4.38
CA ALA A 248 -12.38 17.06 -3.36
C ALA A 248 -11.79 18.09 -2.36
N LEU A 249 -11.80 17.78 -1.08
CA LEU A 249 -11.19 18.60 -0.03
C LEU A 249 -9.68 18.68 -0.15
N GLY A 250 -9.07 17.65 -0.74
CA GLY A 250 -7.67 17.57 -1.07
C GLY A 250 -7.37 16.31 -1.86
N ALA A 251 -6.29 16.33 -2.62
CA ALA A 251 -5.89 15.19 -3.43
C ALA A 251 -4.37 15.14 -3.63
N LYS A 252 -3.83 13.93 -3.79
CA LYS A 252 -2.40 13.71 -4.02
C LYS A 252 -2.12 12.34 -4.64
N MET A 253 -0.95 12.19 -5.26
CA MET A 253 -0.42 10.87 -5.58
C MET A 253 -0.14 10.04 -4.31
N SER A 254 -0.15 8.74 -4.40
CA SER A 254 0.21 7.84 -3.30
C SER A 254 1.18 6.75 -3.75
N GLY A 255 2.12 6.42 -2.86
CA GLY A 255 3.10 5.35 -3.04
C GLY A 255 4.42 5.80 -3.68
N GLY A 256 5.06 4.88 -4.41
CA GLY A 256 6.43 5.08 -4.91
C GLY A 256 6.62 6.08 -6.05
N GLY A 257 5.53 6.53 -6.68
CA GLY A 257 5.56 7.56 -7.71
C GLY A 257 5.81 7.09 -9.14
N LEU A 258 5.88 8.05 -10.08
CA LEU A 258 5.99 7.87 -11.54
C LEU A 258 4.87 7.01 -12.14
N GLY A 259 3.69 7.03 -11.53
CA GLY A 259 2.51 6.24 -11.81
C GLY A 259 1.84 5.82 -10.50
N GLY A 260 1.14 4.70 -10.50
CA GLY A 260 0.43 4.20 -9.32
C GLY A 260 -0.93 4.83 -9.13
N CYS A 261 -1.29 5.16 -7.90
CA CYS A 261 -2.60 5.70 -7.55
C CYS A 261 -2.55 7.17 -7.12
N VAL A 262 -3.69 7.81 -7.26
CA VAL A 262 -4.03 9.10 -6.68
C VAL A 262 -5.09 8.86 -5.61
N ILE A 263 -5.05 9.63 -4.52
CA ILE A 263 -6.09 9.65 -3.49
C ILE A 263 -6.75 11.02 -3.45
N ALA A 264 -8.05 11.05 -3.23
CA ALA A 264 -8.84 12.25 -3.06
C ALA A 264 -9.75 12.14 -1.84
N LEU A 265 -9.65 13.09 -0.93
CA LEU A 265 -10.45 13.16 0.29
C LEU A 265 -11.77 13.89 0.00
N VAL A 266 -12.88 13.32 0.44
CA VAL A 266 -14.23 13.88 0.33
C VAL A 266 -15.01 13.69 1.63
N LYS A 267 -16.11 14.43 1.77
CA LYS A 267 -16.92 14.40 3.01
C LYS A 267 -17.74 13.12 3.16
N ASP A 268 -18.25 12.61 2.05
CA ASP A 268 -19.18 11.49 2.09
C ASP A 268 -19.17 10.65 0.81
N SER A 269 -19.82 9.51 0.85
CA SER A 269 -19.87 8.55 -0.26
C SER A 269 -20.61 9.10 -1.50
N ARG A 270 -21.45 10.12 -1.39
CA ARG A 270 -22.14 10.73 -2.54
C ARG A 270 -21.16 11.61 -3.32
N GLU A 271 -20.40 12.45 -2.63
CA GLU A 271 -19.32 13.23 -3.24
C GLU A 271 -18.26 12.28 -3.83
N ALA A 272 -17.93 11.18 -3.14
CA ALA A 272 -16.99 10.18 -3.61
C ALA A 272 -17.41 9.56 -4.94
N ALA A 273 -18.68 9.19 -5.10
CA ALA A 273 -19.20 8.62 -6.36
C ALA A 273 -19.11 9.62 -7.52
N THR A 274 -19.35 10.91 -7.26
CA THR A 274 -19.25 11.98 -8.26
C THR A 274 -17.80 12.15 -8.73
N ILE A 275 -16.86 12.19 -7.78
CA ILE A 275 -15.42 12.35 -8.08
C ILE A 275 -14.88 11.09 -8.77
N ALA A 276 -15.23 9.89 -8.30
CA ALA A 276 -14.85 8.65 -8.93
C ALA A 276 -15.26 8.61 -10.42
N HIS A 277 -16.50 8.97 -10.71
CA HIS A 277 -16.99 9.06 -12.09
C HIS A 277 -16.23 10.10 -12.93
N ALA A 278 -15.93 11.27 -12.36
CA ALA A 278 -15.14 12.30 -13.04
C ALA A 278 -13.72 11.80 -13.36
N LEU A 279 -13.07 11.14 -12.40
CA LEU A 279 -11.73 10.57 -12.57
C LEU A 279 -11.70 9.48 -13.65
N GLU A 280 -12.69 8.59 -13.68
CA GLU A 280 -12.79 7.55 -14.71
C GLU A 280 -13.03 8.16 -16.11
N LYS A 281 -13.88 9.17 -16.21
CA LYS A 281 -14.10 9.90 -17.47
C LYS A 281 -12.83 10.57 -17.98
N GLU A 282 -12.00 11.08 -17.10
CA GLU A 282 -10.72 11.71 -17.42
C GLU A 282 -9.55 10.68 -17.48
N GLY A 283 -9.89 9.38 -17.50
CA GLY A 283 -9.02 8.27 -17.86
C GLY A 283 -8.28 7.65 -16.68
N ALA A 284 -8.82 7.72 -15.47
CA ALA A 284 -8.43 6.76 -14.44
C ALA A 284 -8.81 5.36 -14.90
N HIS A 285 -7.92 4.39 -14.72
CA HIS A 285 -8.13 3.01 -15.17
C HIS A 285 -9.22 2.32 -14.33
N HIS A 286 -9.25 2.61 -13.03
CA HIS A 286 -10.22 2.12 -12.06
C HIS A 286 -10.26 3.04 -10.85
N THR A 287 -11.39 3.05 -10.14
CA THR A 287 -11.55 3.77 -8.88
C THR A 287 -12.07 2.86 -7.77
N TRP A 288 -11.66 3.13 -6.54
CA TRP A 288 -12.19 2.52 -5.32
C TRP A 288 -12.64 3.62 -4.36
N ILE A 289 -13.61 3.30 -3.54
CA ILE A 289 -14.16 4.20 -2.51
C ILE A 289 -13.98 3.51 -1.16
N GLU A 290 -13.30 4.17 -0.24
CA GLU A 290 -13.01 3.67 1.11
C GLU A 290 -13.52 4.68 2.14
N ASN A 291 -14.33 4.22 3.11
CA ASN A 291 -14.78 5.05 4.22
C ASN A 291 -13.72 5.04 5.32
N LEU A 292 -13.41 6.21 5.88
CA LEU A 292 -12.40 6.41 6.90
C LEU A 292 -13.00 6.47 8.31
#